data_4f6f93ca4cc833e4dab07701650a3b33
#
_entry.id   4f6f93ca4cc833e4dab07701650a3b33
#
_cell.length_a   1.000
_cell.length_b   1.000
_cell.length_c   1.000
_cell.angle_alpha   90.00
_cell.angle_beta   90.00
_cell.angle_gamma   90.00
#
_symmetry.space_group_name_H-M   'P 1'
#
loop_
_entity.id
_entity.type
_entity.pdbx_description
1 polymer ?
#
loop_
_entity_poly.entity_id
_entity_poly.type
_entity_poly.pdbx_seq_one_letter_code
_entity_poly.pdbx_strand_id
1 'polypeptide(L)'
;MTNIVQGIIDSMVMHNPFMLPLAPVYKATENSHPAAVTMMTAWRTITEAGEPSLLAIDTTNGTAYFALDVSEGDDAKKTVLRGRVKVVDRLITELELFMNRNRGDHGFSYSAIELPANYAELMSPPANRTKASREYLYNLSDALFSSTNNLSVSVDDDCQFTELGWKVIDTGVYGNASSDPLGCSWPDDHPTDDNARVALVVDEELGFVVTSGIIPGKVYPYQNVSAFIPNRMTSAQEAQDVWVKETEAEAEITVVSPFGATGDTLEVLQYYDGKLQAMQINVYLSGPNMTSPWL
;
A
#
# COMPACT_ATOMS: atom_id res chain seq x y z
N MET A 1 -4.74 20.20 -5.12
CA MET A 1 -4.36 18.77 -5.25
C MET A 1 -5.52 17.93 -5.76
N THR A 2 -6.71 18.02 -5.19
CA THR A 2 -7.90 17.23 -5.64
C THR A 2 -8.11 17.28 -7.15
N ASN A 3 -8.11 18.48 -7.76
CA ASN A 3 -8.28 18.62 -9.22
C ASN A 3 -7.14 17.97 -10.03
N ILE A 4 -5.93 17.89 -9.48
CA ILE A 4 -4.81 17.20 -10.15
C ILE A 4 -5.03 15.69 -10.09
N VAL A 5 -5.42 15.16 -8.94
CA VAL A 5 -5.71 13.73 -8.79
C VAL A 5 -6.88 13.34 -9.71
N GLN A 6 -7.96 14.13 -9.72
CA GLN A 6 -9.09 13.87 -10.63
C GLN A 6 -8.65 13.93 -12.10
N GLY A 7 -7.84 14.92 -12.46
CA GLY A 7 -7.29 15.00 -13.82
C GLY A 7 -6.42 13.80 -14.22
N ILE A 8 -5.68 13.21 -13.26
CA ILE A 8 -4.93 11.97 -13.49
C ILE A 8 -5.90 10.82 -13.79
N ILE A 9 -6.93 10.66 -12.98
CA ILE A 9 -7.95 9.60 -13.13
C ILE A 9 -8.69 9.76 -14.47
N ASP A 10 -9.19 10.96 -14.75
CA ASP A 10 -9.90 11.26 -16.00
C ASP A 10 -9.02 10.97 -17.23
N SER A 11 -7.74 11.34 -17.16
CA SER A 11 -6.80 11.09 -18.26
C SER A 11 -6.54 9.60 -18.51
N MET A 12 -6.61 8.76 -17.48
CA MET A 12 -6.52 7.30 -17.62
C MET A 12 -7.76 6.75 -18.33
N VAL A 13 -8.95 7.10 -17.86
CA VAL A 13 -10.23 6.67 -18.47
C VAL A 13 -10.35 7.14 -19.93
N MET A 14 -9.85 8.33 -20.23
CA MET A 14 -9.82 8.87 -21.59
C MET A 14 -8.66 8.33 -22.45
N HIS A 15 -7.78 7.48 -21.87
CA HIS A 15 -6.56 6.99 -22.52
C HIS A 15 -5.67 8.12 -23.09
N ASN A 16 -5.68 9.28 -22.45
CA ASN A 16 -5.01 10.47 -22.95
C ASN A 16 -4.07 11.11 -21.89
N PRO A 17 -2.85 10.63 -21.74
CA PRO A 17 -1.88 11.17 -20.78
C PRO A 17 -1.42 12.59 -21.11
N PHE A 18 -1.65 13.08 -22.35
CA PHE A 18 -1.27 14.44 -22.78
C PHE A 18 -2.15 15.54 -22.15
N MET A 19 -3.23 15.18 -21.47
CA MET A 19 -4.04 16.13 -20.69
C MET A 19 -3.34 16.53 -19.38
N LEU A 20 -2.34 15.79 -18.94
CA LEU A 20 -1.67 16.05 -17.66
C LEU A 20 -0.71 17.24 -17.74
N PRO A 21 -0.70 18.11 -16.73
CA PRO A 21 0.28 19.18 -16.61
C PRO A 21 1.64 18.62 -16.13
N LEU A 22 2.29 17.83 -16.96
CA LEU A 22 3.59 17.26 -16.65
C LEU A 22 4.69 18.32 -16.72
N ALA A 23 5.62 18.31 -15.77
CA ALA A 23 6.84 19.09 -15.86
C ALA A 23 7.69 18.63 -17.06
N PRO A 24 8.51 19.51 -17.67
CA PRO A 24 9.43 19.10 -18.74
C PRO A 24 10.36 17.96 -18.36
N VAL A 25 10.72 17.90 -17.07
CA VAL A 25 11.43 16.77 -16.47
C VAL A 25 10.57 16.28 -15.31
N TYR A 26 10.11 15.06 -15.41
CA TYR A 26 9.35 14.39 -14.37
C TYR A 26 9.84 12.97 -14.18
N LYS A 27 9.60 12.40 -13.00
CA LYS A 27 9.87 11.00 -12.68
C LYS A 27 8.55 10.27 -12.51
N ALA A 28 8.40 9.12 -13.16
CA ALA A 28 7.19 8.34 -13.04
C ALA A 28 7.48 6.83 -12.98
N THR A 29 6.70 6.12 -12.18
CA THR A 29 6.79 4.66 -12.02
C THR A 29 5.41 4.02 -12.08
N GLU A 30 5.32 2.84 -12.66
CA GLU A 30 4.19 1.94 -12.53
C GLU A 30 4.69 0.62 -11.92
N ASN A 31 4.10 0.22 -10.79
CA ASN A 31 4.51 -0.99 -10.06
C ASN A 31 6.04 -0.98 -9.78
N SER A 32 6.53 0.14 -9.26
CA SER A 32 7.94 0.40 -8.96
C SER A 32 8.92 0.38 -10.14
N HIS A 33 8.43 0.22 -11.35
CA HIS A 33 9.28 0.28 -12.54
C HIS A 33 9.20 1.66 -13.20
N PRO A 34 10.34 2.32 -13.49
CA PRO A 34 10.35 3.58 -14.23
C PRO A 34 9.65 3.42 -15.59
N ALA A 35 8.69 4.30 -15.85
CA ALA A 35 7.95 4.27 -17.10
C ALA A 35 7.56 5.68 -17.54
N ALA A 36 7.60 5.94 -18.83
CA ALA A 36 6.93 7.11 -19.37
C ALA A 36 5.41 6.94 -19.20
N VAL A 37 4.71 8.00 -18.80
CA VAL A 37 3.27 7.96 -18.53
C VAL A 37 2.48 7.36 -19.71
N THR A 38 2.87 7.68 -20.94
CA THR A 38 2.26 7.14 -22.18
C THR A 38 2.45 5.63 -22.37
N MET A 39 3.38 5.02 -21.63
CA MET A 39 3.68 3.58 -21.73
C MET A 39 3.07 2.78 -20.58
N MET A 40 2.54 3.45 -19.56
CA MET A 40 1.95 2.79 -18.39
C MET A 40 0.68 2.04 -18.75
N THR A 41 0.51 0.89 -18.11
CA THR A 41 -0.68 0.03 -18.29
C THR A 41 -1.96 0.77 -17.89
N ALA A 42 -1.91 1.58 -16.85
CA ALA A 42 -3.05 2.35 -16.37
C ALA A 42 -3.72 3.17 -17.49
N TRP A 43 -2.97 3.83 -18.35
CA TRP A 43 -3.52 4.59 -19.51
C TRP A 43 -3.96 3.72 -20.68
N ARG A 44 -3.73 2.41 -20.62
CA ARG A 44 -4.07 1.48 -21.70
C ARG A 44 -5.27 0.61 -21.39
N THR A 45 -5.51 0.35 -20.09
CA THR A 45 -6.47 -0.69 -19.68
C THR A 45 -7.61 -0.18 -18.83
N ILE A 46 -7.47 0.98 -18.15
CA ILE A 46 -8.55 1.51 -17.32
C ILE A 46 -9.67 2.05 -18.22
N THR A 47 -10.87 1.50 -18.05
CA THR A 47 -12.07 1.88 -18.81
C THR A 47 -13.07 2.66 -17.98
N GLU A 48 -13.05 2.47 -16.65
CA GLU A 48 -13.92 3.17 -15.71
C GLU A 48 -13.17 3.44 -14.40
N ALA A 49 -13.42 4.59 -13.80
CA ALA A 49 -12.95 4.95 -12.48
C ALA A 49 -13.92 5.93 -11.82
N GLY A 50 -14.08 5.80 -10.49
CA GLY A 50 -14.81 6.75 -9.66
C GLY A 50 -13.89 7.78 -9.02
N GLU A 51 -14.42 8.45 -8.00
CA GLU A 51 -13.62 9.28 -7.11
C GLU A 51 -12.75 8.41 -6.20
N PRO A 52 -11.60 8.91 -5.71
CA PRO A 52 -10.78 8.19 -4.76
C PRO A 52 -11.56 7.80 -3.49
N SER A 53 -11.49 6.54 -3.13
CA SER A 53 -12.03 6.04 -1.85
C SER A 53 -11.17 6.49 -0.67
N LEU A 54 -9.86 6.70 -0.90
CA LEU A 54 -8.95 7.36 0.02
C LEU A 54 -8.17 8.44 -0.73
N LEU A 55 -8.09 9.63 -0.14
CA LEU A 55 -7.35 10.77 -0.66
C LEU A 55 -6.69 11.51 0.49
N ALA A 56 -5.38 11.38 0.64
CA ALA A 56 -4.56 12.14 1.57
C ALA A 56 -3.81 13.26 0.85
N ILE A 57 -3.84 14.48 1.40
CA ILE A 57 -3.26 15.67 0.74
C ILE A 57 -2.28 16.38 1.68
N ASP A 58 -1.04 16.49 1.25
CA ASP A 58 -0.03 17.32 1.88
C ASP A 58 0.08 18.67 1.15
N THR A 59 -0.55 19.68 1.68
CA THR A 59 -0.52 21.02 1.09
C THR A 59 0.81 21.73 1.27
N THR A 60 1.62 21.33 2.25
CA THR A 60 2.94 21.91 2.53
C THR A 60 3.96 21.48 1.48
N ASN A 61 3.98 20.18 1.16
CA ASN A 61 4.94 19.61 0.21
C ASN A 61 4.38 19.47 -1.21
N GLY A 62 3.09 19.80 -1.42
CA GLY A 62 2.45 19.64 -2.71
C GLY A 62 2.35 18.19 -3.16
N THR A 63 2.13 17.26 -2.22
CA THR A 63 1.97 15.83 -2.52
C THR A 63 0.57 15.34 -2.19
N ALA A 64 0.15 14.26 -2.86
CA ALA A 64 -1.07 13.55 -2.51
C ALA A 64 -0.89 12.05 -2.74
N TYR A 65 -1.61 11.26 -1.94
CA TYR A 65 -1.84 9.84 -2.13
C TYR A 65 -3.32 9.60 -2.38
N PHE A 66 -3.63 8.67 -3.26
CA PHE A 66 -4.99 8.26 -3.56
C PHE A 66 -5.09 6.76 -3.77
N ALA A 67 -6.25 6.20 -3.42
CA ALA A 67 -6.59 4.81 -3.69
C ALA A 67 -8.06 4.70 -4.10
N LEU A 68 -8.35 3.89 -5.13
CA LEU A 68 -9.69 3.65 -5.65
C LEU A 68 -9.77 2.31 -6.36
N ASP A 69 -11.00 1.84 -6.57
CA ASP A 69 -11.27 0.76 -7.50
C ASP A 69 -11.45 1.32 -8.92
N VAL A 70 -10.91 0.60 -9.88
CA VAL A 70 -11.02 0.92 -11.31
C VAL A 70 -11.47 -0.33 -12.08
N SER A 71 -12.10 -0.14 -13.23
CA SER A 71 -12.40 -1.23 -14.15
C SER A 71 -11.36 -1.28 -15.27
N GLU A 72 -10.96 -2.47 -15.68
CA GLU A 72 -9.99 -2.68 -16.76
C GLU A 72 -10.56 -3.55 -17.87
N GLY A 73 -10.27 -3.16 -19.11
CA GLY A 73 -10.63 -3.91 -20.32
C GLY A 73 -12.13 -4.02 -20.56
N ASP A 74 -12.48 -4.85 -21.54
CA ASP A 74 -13.87 -5.03 -21.98
C ASP A 74 -14.74 -5.78 -20.95
N ASP A 75 -14.11 -6.60 -20.09
CA ASP A 75 -14.80 -7.40 -19.06
C ASP A 75 -15.10 -6.60 -17.79
N ALA A 76 -14.78 -5.30 -17.76
CA ALA A 76 -14.91 -4.42 -16.58
C ALA A 76 -14.33 -5.04 -15.30
N LYS A 77 -13.19 -5.72 -15.42
CA LYS A 77 -12.53 -6.37 -14.30
C LYS A 77 -12.09 -5.34 -13.27
N LYS A 78 -12.55 -5.51 -12.03
CA LYS A 78 -12.20 -4.62 -10.93
C LYS A 78 -10.76 -4.82 -10.46
N THR A 79 -10.05 -3.71 -10.29
CA THR A 79 -8.64 -3.62 -9.90
C THR A 79 -8.49 -2.50 -8.86
N VAL A 80 -7.54 -2.61 -7.96
CA VAL A 80 -7.18 -1.51 -7.06
C VAL A 80 -6.06 -0.70 -7.69
N LEU A 81 -6.32 0.57 -7.92
CA LEU A 81 -5.33 1.58 -8.27
C LEU A 81 -4.95 2.38 -7.04
N ARG A 82 -3.66 2.47 -6.77
CA ARG A 82 -3.09 3.36 -5.76
C ARG A 82 -2.06 4.27 -6.41
N GLY A 83 -1.98 5.50 -5.96
CA GLY A 83 -1.02 6.42 -6.53
C GLY A 83 -0.55 7.49 -5.57
N ARG A 84 0.65 7.98 -5.85
CA ARG A 84 1.22 9.19 -5.25
C ARG A 84 1.60 10.17 -6.35
N VAL A 85 1.30 11.42 -6.12
CA VAL A 85 1.67 12.51 -7.02
C VAL A 85 2.37 13.62 -6.24
N LYS A 86 3.37 14.25 -6.87
CA LYS A 86 3.99 15.48 -6.40
C LYS A 86 3.87 16.56 -7.44
N VAL A 87 3.50 17.75 -6.98
CA VAL A 87 3.25 18.92 -7.80
C VAL A 87 4.11 20.08 -7.32
N VAL A 88 4.87 20.66 -8.23
CA VAL A 88 5.66 21.86 -8.01
C VAL A 88 5.28 22.87 -9.08
N ASP A 89 4.99 24.10 -8.69
CA ASP A 89 4.59 25.17 -9.61
C ASP A 89 3.43 24.78 -10.56
N ARG A 90 2.45 24.03 -10.02
CA ARG A 90 1.28 23.48 -10.73
C ARG A 90 1.60 22.40 -11.78
N LEU A 91 2.83 21.93 -11.84
CA LEU A 91 3.24 20.85 -12.75
C LEU A 91 3.52 19.57 -11.96
N ILE A 92 3.13 18.44 -12.51
CA ILE A 92 3.43 17.12 -11.95
C ILE A 92 4.90 16.83 -12.17
N THR A 93 5.66 16.70 -11.09
CA THR A 93 7.09 16.37 -11.11
C THR A 93 7.37 14.91 -10.76
N GLU A 94 6.47 14.29 -9.99
CA GLU A 94 6.56 12.87 -9.65
C GLU A 94 5.17 12.21 -9.74
N LEU A 95 5.13 11.01 -10.28
CA LEU A 95 3.93 10.17 -10.35
C LEU A 95 4.31 8.71 -10.10
N GLU A 96 3.72 8.13 -9.07
CA GLU A 96 3.97 6.74 -8.67
C GLU A 96 2.62 6.00 -8.62
N LEU A 97 2.49 4.95 -9.41
CA LEU A 97 1.25 4.17 -9.52
C LEU A 97 1.50 2.70 -9.20
N PHE A 98 0.54 2.11 -8.51
CA PHE A 98 0.45 0.67 -8.29
C PHE A 98 -0.90 0.16 -8.76
N MET A 99 -0.86 -0.80 -9.68
CA MET A 99 -2.01 -1.52 -10.18
C MET A 99 -2.03 -2.91 -9.56
N ASN A 100 -2.90 -3.12 -8.58
CA ASN A 100 -3.02 -4.39 -7.90
C ASN A 100 -4.21 -5.17 -8.45
N ARG A 101 -3.94 -6.23 -9.21
CA ARG A 101 -4.91 -7.09 -9.85
C ARG A 101 -5.12 -8.35 -9.03
N ASN A 102 -6.38 -8.73 -8.85
CA ASN A 102 -6.69 -10.02 -8.26
C ASN A 102 -6.15 -11.14 -9.17
N ARG A 103 -5.22 -11.91 -8.64
CA ARG A 103 -4.65 -13.07 -9.35
C ARG A 103 -5.33 -14.37 -9.00
N GLY A 104 -6.32 -14.34 -8.10
CA GLY A 104 -6.89 -15.57 -7.55
C GLY A 104 -5.95 -16.28 -6.58
N ASP A 105 -4.89 -15.61 -6.14
CA ASP A 105 -3.87 -16.15 -5.25
C ASP A 105 -4.34 -16.08 -3.79
N HIS A 106 -4.13 -17.15 -3.06
CA HIS A 106 -4.50 -17.22 -1.64
C HIS A 106 -3.46 -16.57 -0.69
N GLY A 107 -2.47 -15.88 -1.22
CA GLY A 107 -1.38 -15.31 -0.42
C GLY A 107 -1.47 -13.80 -0.17
N PHE A 108 -2.37 -13.09 -0.86
CA PHE A 108 -2.53 -11.64 -0.71
C PHE A 108 -3.99 -11.30 -0.60
N SER A 109 -4.32 -10.63 0.48
CA SER A 109 -5.63 -10.07 0.69
C SER A 109 -5.87 -8.97 -0.37
N TYR A 110 -7.02 -9.02 -1.02
CA TYR A 110 -7.37 -8.09 -2.08
C TYR A 110 -8.88 -7.97 -2.18
N SER A 111 -9.39 -6.76 -2.13
CA SER A 111 -10.79 -6.51 -2.43
C SER A 111 -11.02 -5.12 -3.02
N ALA A 112 -11.21 -5.05 -4.33
CA ALA A 112 -11.66 -3.83 -5.00
C ALA A 112 -13.14 -3.52 -4.67
N ILE A 113 -13.91 -4.52 -4.25
CA ILE A 113 -15.34 -4.36 -3.91
C ILE A 113 -15.52 -3.76 -2.51
N GLU A 114 -14.72 -4.20 -1.54
CA GLU A 114 -14.81 -3.74 -0.15
C GLU A 114 -14.03 -2.43 0.08
N LEU A 115 -13.07 -2.11 -0.79
CA LEU A 115 -12.22 -0.94 -0.67
C LEU A 115 -13.00 0.36 -0.43
N PRO A 116 -14.07 0.70 -1.19
CA PRO A 116 -14.80 1.93 -0.96
C PRO A 116 -15.43 2.01 0.44
N ALA A 117 -16.00 0.92 0.93
CA ALA A 117 -16.62 0.86 2.24
C ALA A 117 -15.58 0.98 3.36
N ASN A 118 -14.50 0.21 3.28
CA ASN A 118 -13.44 0.21 4.30
C ASN A 118 -12.70 1.55 4.36
N TYR A 119 -12.47 2.21 3.23
CA TYR A 119 -11.76 3.48 3.21
C TYR A 119 -12.64 4.69 3.54
N ALA A 120 -13.97 4.59 3.33
CA ALA A 120 -14.90 5.66 3.70
C ALA A 120 -14.86 5.98 5.21
N GLU A 121 -14.67 4.96 6.05
CA GLU A 121 -14.51 5.13 7.50
C GLU A 121 -13.27 5.99 7.80
N LEU A 122 -12.16 5.76 7.14
CA LEU A 122 -10.90 6.48 7.33
C LEU A 122 -10.97 7.93 6.83
N MET A 123 -11.78 8.19 5.81
CA MET A 123 -11.98 9.55 5.25
C MET A 123 -12.94 10.40 6.07
N SER A 124 -13.56 9.83 7.10
CA SER A 124 -14.56 10.50 7.94
C SER A 124 -14.22 10.43 9.43
N PRO A 125 -12.99 10.80 9.84
CA PRO A 125 -12.61 10.75 11.24
C PRO A 125 -13.45 11.73 12.08
N PRO A 126 -13.61 11.50 13.41
CA PRO A 126 -14.43 12.35 14.29
C PRO A 126 -14.03 13.83 14.20
N ALA A 127 -15.03 14.71 14.09
CA ALA A 127 -14.78 16.15 13.91
C ALA A 127 -14.08 16.82 15.11
N ASN A 128 -14.28 16.26 16.32
CA ASN A 128 -13.74 16.77 17.59
C ASN A 128 -12.43 16.07 18.01
N ARG A 129 -11.81 15.26 17.13
CA ARG A 129 -10.56 14.56 17.43
C ARG A 129 -9.40 15.52 17.70
N THR A 130 -8.43 15.07 18.45
CA THR A 130 -7.13 15.71 18.60
C THR A 130 -6.24 15.33 17.43
N LYS A 131 -5.90 16.29 16.57
CA LYS A 131 -5.04 16.07 15.43
C LYS A 131 -3.60 15.81 15.86
N ALA A 132 -2.89 14.93 15.13
CA ALA A 132 -1.46 14.76 15.27
C ALA A 132 -0.70 15.95 14.65
N SER A 133 0.45 16.28 15.21
CA SER A 133 1.35 17.25 14.58
C SER A 133 2.06 16.63 13.39
N ARG A 134 2.48 17.46 12.44
CA ARG A 134 3.28 17.03 11.29
C ARG A 134 4.55 16.31 11.71
N GLU A 135 5.22 16.83 12.74
CA GLU A 135 6.44 16.22 13.29
C GLU A 135 6.18 14.80 13.82
N TYR A 136 5.06 14.60 14.51
CA TYR A 136 4.70 13.28 15.01
C TYR A 136 4.39 12.30 13.87
N LEU A 137 3.63 12.73 12.86
CA LEU A 137 3.35 11.92 11.68
C LEU A 137 4.64 11.57 10.90
N TYR A 138 5.59 12.50 10.82
CA TYR A 138 6.90 12.21 10.25
C TYR A 138 7.63 11.12 11.04
N ASN A 139 7.72 11.27 12.36
CA ASN A 139 8.38 10.31 13.24
C ASN A 139 7.70 8.94 13.20
N LEU A 140 6.38 8.90 13.09
CA LEU A 140 5.61 7.66 12.92
C LEU A 140 5.98 6.96 11.61
N SER A 141 6.08 7.70 10.53
CA SER A 141 6.50 7.19 9.21
C SER A 141 7.93 6.66 9.22
N ASP A 142 8.85 7.38 9.83
CA ASP A 142 10.26 6.97 9.96
C ASP A 142 10.38 5.69 10.81
N ALA A 143 9.62 5.63 11.90
CA ALA A 143 9.65 4.51 12.82
C ALA A 143 9.07 3.21 12.22
N LEU A 144 8.18 3.30 11.23
CA LEU A 144 7.49 2.14 10.66
C LEU A 144 8.47 1.09 10.09
N PHE A 145 9.50 1.53 9.38
CA PHE A 145 10.49 0.64 8.77
C PHE A 145 11.81 0.57 9.53
N SER A 146 11.98 1.33 10.60
CA SER A 146 13.25 1.45 11.31
C SER A 146 13.57 0.17 12.08
N SER A 147 14.76 -0.39 11.85
CA SER A 147 15.29 -1.52 12.63
C SER A 147 15.69 -1.14 14.07
N THR A 148 15.77 0.15 14.37
CA THR A 148 16.17 0.70 15.68
C THR A 148 15.07 1.53 16.32
N ASN A 149 13.83 1.31 15.94
CA ASN A 149 12.70 2.09 16.40
C ASN A 149 12.49 1.96 17.91
N ASN A 150 12.43 3.13 18.57
CA ASN A 150 12.09 3.25 19.99
C ASN A 150 10.79 4.06 20.20
N LEU A 151 10.05 4.36 19.14
CA LEU A 151 8.81 5.12 19.24
C LEU A 151 7.73 4.25 19.88
N SER A 152 7.24 4.68 21.03
CA SER A 152 6.07 4.03 21.65
C SER A 152 4.80 4.57 20.98
N VAL A 153 4.07 3.71 20.32
CA VAL A 153 2.83 4.03 19.62
C VAL A 153 1.67 3.34 20.31
N SER A 154 0.72 4.12 20.80
CA SER A 154 -0.55 3.58 21.27
C SER A 154 -1.41 3.23 20.06
N VAL A 155 -2.03 2.06 20.10
CA VAL A 155 -2.92 1.56 19.04
C VAL A 155 -4.36 1.64 19.55
N ASP A 156 -5.28 2.04 18.71
CA ASP A 156 -6.71 2.03 19.04
C ASP A 156 -7.24 0.60 19.03
N ASP A 157 -8.19 0.28 19.91
CA ASP A 157 -8.79 -1.06 19.99
C ASP A 157 -9.53 -1.44 18.70
N ASP A 158 -10.05 -0.42 17.98
CA ASP A 158 -10.74 -0.55 16.70
C ASP A 158 -9.83 -0.23 15.51
N CYS A 159 -8.51 -0.23 15.70
CA CYS A 159 -7.56 0.09 14.65
C CYS A 159 -7.74 -0.81 13.41
N GLN A 160 -7.99 -0.16 12.27
CA GLN A 160 -8.26 -0.86 11.03
C GLN A 160 -6.97 -1.29 10.35
N PHE A 161 -6.73 -2.60 10.28
CA PHE A 161 -5.66 -3.19 9.49
C PHE A 161 -6.21 -3.67 8.14
N THR A 162 -5.73 -3.06 7.05
CA THR A 162 -6.15 -3.41 5.69
C THR A 162 -4.99 -3.77 4.81
N GLU A 163 -5.24 -4.71 3.91
CA GLU A 163 -4.35 -5.10 2.83
C GLU A 163 -5.12 -5.01 1.51
N LEU A 164 -4.67 -4.15 0.60
CA LEU A 164 -5.30 -3.94 -0.72
C LEU A 164 -6.84 -3.77 -0.68
N GLY A 165 -7.33 -2.97 0.26
CA GLY A 165 -8.75 -2.67 0.40
C GLY A 165 -9.56 -3.65 1.24
N TRP A 166 -8.98 -4.77 1.67
CA TRP A 166 -9.61 -5.78 2.50
C TRP A 166 -9.18 -5.65 3.97
N LYS A 167 -10.14 -5.68 4.91
CA LYS A 167 -9.80 -5.79 6.34
C LYS A 167 -9.20 -7.17 6.60
N VAL A 168 -7.97 -7.20 7.10
CA VAL A 168 -7.26 -8.45 7.38
C VAL A 168 -7.96 -9.16 8.56
N ILE A 169 -8.26 -10.44 8.37
CA ILE A 169 -8.85 -11.30 9.41
C ILE A 169 -7.83 -12.34 9.87
N ASP A 170 -7.98 -12.82 11.09
CA ASP A 170 -7.19 -13.94 11.59
C ASP A 170 -7.62 -15.25 10.91
N THR A 171 -6.80 -15.75 10.01
CA THR A 171 -7.04 -17.01 9.29
C THR A 171 -6.51 -18.25 10.01
N GLY A 172 -6.01 -18.07 11.23
CA GLY A 172 -5.42 -19.15 12.03
C GLY A 172 -3.94 -19.41 11.78
N VAL A 173 -3.30 -18.63 10.92
CA VAL A 173 -1.84 -18.68 10.72
C VAL A 173 -1.11 -18.41 12.05
N TYR A 174 -1.69 -17.59 12.90
CA TYR A 174 -1.16 -17.21 14.22
C TYR A 174 -1.79 -17.98 15.39
N GLY A 175 -2.56 -19.03 15.14
CA GLY A 175 -3.01 -19.97 16.14
C GLY A 175 -4.51 -20.15 16.36
N ASN A 176 -5.33 -19.13 16.15
CA ASN A 176 -6.79 -19.21 16.37
C ASN A 176 -7.54 -18.60 15.19
N ALA A 177 -7.94 -19.42 14.22
CA ALA A 177 -8.76 -18.94 13.10
C ALA A 177 -10.04 -18.29 13.61
N SER A 178 -10.29 -17.04 13.24
CA SER A 178 -11.53 -16.33 13.49
C SER A 178 -11.96 -15.58 12.23
N SER A 179 -13.19 -15.11 12.20
CA SER A 179 -13.65 -14.17 11.17
C SER A 179 -13.50 -12.71 11.61
N ASP A 180 -12.95 -12.49 12.80
CA ASP A 180 -12.80 -11.16 13.35
C ASP A 180 -11.61 -10.43 12.69
N PRO A 181 -11.71 -9.10 12.54
CA PRO A 181 -10.56 -8.31 12.07
C PRO A 181 -9.34 -8.52 12.96
N LEU A 182 -8.16 -8.66 12.34
CA LEU A 182 -6.90 -8.88 13.07
C LEU A 182 -6.50 -7.66 13.92
N GLY A 183 -6.92 -6.45 13.52
CA GLY A 183 -6.47 -5.22 14.16
C GLY A 183 -5.02 -4.86 13.80
N CYS A 184 -4.55 -3.74 14.32
CA CYS A 184 -3.16 -3.32 14.11
C CYS A 184 -2.27 -3.77 15.27
N SER A 185 -1.01 -4.09 14.94
CA SER A 185 0.08 -4.22 15.92
C SER A 185 1.21 -3.26 15.57
N TRP A 186 1.96 -2.80 16.56
CA TRP A 186 3.07 -1.89 16.40
C TRP A 186 4.22 -2.25 17.34
N PRO A 187 5.45 -2.22 16.86
CA PRO A 187 6.01 -2.27 15.50
C PRO A 187 6.46 -3.68 15.11
N ASP A 188 6.29 -4.68 16.02
CA ASP A 188 7.01 -5.96 16.00
C ASP A 188 6.72 -6.81 14.76
N ASP A 189 5.58 -6.57 14.13
CA ASP A 189 5.14 -7.34 12.96
C ASP A 189 5.40 -6.63 11.62
N HIS A 190 6.13 -5.48 11.64
CA HIS A 190 6.42 -4.76 10.41
C HIS A 190 7.84 -5.07 9.90
N PRO A 191 8.00 -5.41 8.60
CA PRO A 191 9.31 -5.59 7.99
C PRO A 191 10.13 -4.30 8.01
N THR A 192 11.43 -4.39 8.25
CA THR A 192 12.32 -3.23 8.32
C THR A 192 12.99 -2.90 6.98
N ASP A 193 13.17 -1.60 6.71
CA ASP A 193 13.98 -1.08 5.60
C ASP A 193 14.62 0.25 6.01
N ASP A 194 15.92 0.22 6.31
CA ASP A 194 16.67 1.39 6.75
C ASP A 194 16.82 2.46 5.63
N ASN A 195 16.41 2.16 4.40
CA ASN A 195 16.38 3.07 3.25
C ASN A 195 14.96 3.45 2.84
N ALA A 196 13.97 3.24 3.71
CA ALA A 196 12.60 3.61 3.42
C ALA A 196 12.46 5.10 3.09
N ARG A 197 11.55 5.41 2.17
CA ARG A 197 11.20 6.80 1.84
C ARG A 197 10.09 7.26 2.78
N VAL A 198 10.44 8.07 3.76
CA VAL A 198 9.54 8.49 4.84
C VAL A 198 8.73 9.74 4.48
N ALA A 199 7.55 9.86 5.07
CA ALA A 199 6.68 11.03 5.00
C ALA A 199 6.45 11.57 3.57
N LEU A 200 6.22 10.66 2.62
CA LEU A 200 5.96 10.99 1.21
C LEU A 200 4.73 11.88 1.02
N VAL A 201 3.74 11.71 1.90
CA VAL A 201 2.55 12.53 2.04
C VAL A 201 2.25 12.65 3.53
N VAL A 202 2.00 13.86 4.02
CA VAL A 202 1.59 14.12 5.41
C VAL A 202 0.32 14.96 5.38
N ASP A 203 -0.81 14.34 5.63
CA ASP A 203 -2.11 14.99 5.73
C ASP A 203 -2.44 15.24 7.20
N GLU A 204 -2.13 16.43 7.70
CA GLU A 204 -2.38 16.81 9.11
C GLU A 204 -3.88 16.97 9.40
N GLU A 205 -4.70 17.20 8.35
CA GLU A 205 -6.14 17.35 8.52
C GLU A 205 -6.79 16.01 8.85
N LEU A 206 -6.47 14.96 8.11
CA LEU A 206 -7.05 13.63 8.30
C LEU A 206 -6.17 12.69 9.14
N GLY A 207 -4.94 13.13 9.49
CA GLY A 207 -3.99 12.37 10.28
C GLY A 207 -3.26 11.28 9.49
N PHE A 208 -3.22 11.36 8.15
CA PHE A 208 -2.52 10.38 7.33
C PHE A 208 -1.05 10.70 7.16
N VAL A 209 -0.24 9.64 7.15
CA VAL A 209 1.13 9.68 6.65
C VAL A 209 1.38 8.48 5.72
N VAL A 210 2.10 8.73 4.62
CA VAL A 210 2.43 7.72 3.61
C VAL A 210 3.93 7.49 3.58
N THR A 211 4.32 6.22 3.54
CA THR A 211 5.70 5.76 3.55
C THR A 211 5.89 4.66 2.52
N SER A 212 7.10 4.50 2.00
CA SER A 212 7.41 3.43 1.04
C SER A 212 8.71 2.75 1.43
N GLY A 213 8.68 1.42 1.45
CA GLY A 213 9.84 0.57 1.69
C GLY A 213 10.06 -0.43 0.59
N ILE A 214 11.28 -0.94 0.51
CA ILE A 214 11.71 -2.03 -0.36
C ILE A 214 12.14 -3.19 0.53
N ILE A 215 11.37 -4.26 0.52
CA ILE A 215 11.52 -5.37 1.44
C ILE A 215 12.03 -6.60 0.66
N PRO A 216 13.32 -6.97 0.80
CA PRO A 216 13.81 -8.22 0.24
C PRO A 216 13.20 -9.44 0.94
N GLY A 217 12.83 -10.43 0.16
CA GLY A 217 12.20 -11.63 0.68
C GLY A 217 12.15 -12.75 -0.33
N LYS A 218 11.23 -13.65 -0.13
CA LYS A 218 10.94 -14.78 -1.01
C LYS A 218 9.44 -15.02 -1.10
N VAL A 219 9.01 -15.56 -2.23
CA VAL A 219 7.65 -16.03 -2.47
C VAL A 219 7.66 -17.54 -2.51
N TYR A 220 6.77 -18.14 -1.76
CA TYR A 220 6.45 -19.55 -1.87
C TYR A 220 5.47 -19.77 -3.00
N PRO A 221 5.71 -20.77 -3.85
CA PRO A 221 4.88 -20.98 -5.02
C PRO A 221 3.54 -21.64 -4.67
N TYR A 222 2.69 -21.42 -5.57
CA TYR A 222 1.27 -21.66 -5.67
C TYR A 222 0.79 -23.09 -5.41
N GLN A 223 -0.24 -23.23 -4.67
CA GLN A 223 -1.50 -23.89 -4.96
C GLN A 223 -2.54 -23.62 -3.86
N ASN A 224 -2.22 -23.75 -2.61
CA ASN A 224 -3.10 -23.37 -1.50
C ASN A 224 -2.39 -22.42 -0.53
N VAL A 225 -1.08 -22.22 -0.72
CA VAL A 225 -0.27 -21.37 0.13
C VAL A 225 0.62 -20.52 -0.78
N SER A 226 0.30 -19.25 -0.88
CA SER A 226 1.14 -18.24 -1.52
C SER A 226 1.41 -17.17 -0.47
N ALA A 227 2.65 -17.00 -0.08
CA ALA A 227 3.03 -16.02 0.93
C ALA A 227 4.34 -15.35 0.55
N PHE A 228 4.40 -14.05 0.76
CA PHE A 228 5.66 -13.32 0.74
C PHE A 228 6.24 -13.30 2.14
N ILE A 229 7.44 -13.84 2.29
CA ILE A 229 8.16 -13.88 3.55
C ILE A 229 9.39 -12.98 3.46
N PRO A 230 9.46 -11.89 4.24
CA PRO A 230 10.63 -11.03 4.30
C PRO A 230 11.88 -11.79 4.76
N ASN A 231 13.07 -11.35 4.30
CA ASN A 231 14.33 -11.93 4.74
C ASN A 231 14.64 -11.62 6.22
N ARG A 232 14.17 -10.47 6.71
CA ARG A 232 14.18 -10.12 8.13
C ARG A 232 12.78 -10.37 8.65
N MET A 233 12.62 -11.46 9.37
CA MET A 233 11.34 -11.89 9.91
C MET A 233 11.21 -11.44 11.37
N THR A 234 10.01 -11.04 11.73
CA THR A 234 9.55 -10.96 13.09
C THR A 234 9.17 -12.36 13.58
N SER A 235 8.94 -12.55 14.88
CA SER A 235 8.50 -13.83 15.42
C SER A 235 7.18 -14.32 14.80
N ALA A 236 6.26 -13.42 14.47
CA ALA A 236 5.02 -13.75 13.78
C ALA A 236 5.27 -14.26 12.35
N GLN A 237 6.18 -13.61 11.63
CA GLN A 237 6.56 -14.02 10.28
C GLN A 237 7.37 -15.33 10.28
N GLU A 238 8.16 -15.59 11.32
CA GLU A 238 8.82 -16.89 11.52
C GLU A 238 7.78 -17.99 11.71
N ALA A 239 6.74 -17.76 12.50
CA ALA A 239 5.64 -18.71 12.68
C ALA A 239 4.89 -18.94 11.35
N GLN A 240 4.67 -17.89 10.56
CA GLN A 240 4.09 -18.00 9.23
C GLN A 240 4.97 -18.83 8.27
N ASP A 241 6.29 -18.61 8.27
CA ASP A 241 7.25 -19.39 7.46
C ASP A 241 7.23 -20.89 7.83
N VAL A 242 7.12 -21.20 9.12
CA VAL A 242 6.97 -22.59 9.61
C VAL A 242 5.65 -23.18 9.13
N TRP A 243 4.53 -22.48 9.34
CA TRP A 243 3.21 -22.93 8.91
C TRP A 243 3.12 -23.20 7.41
N VAL A 244 3.70 -22.32 6.58
CA VAL A 244 3.77 -22.52 5.12
C VAL A 244 4.49 -23.82 4.79
N LYS A 245 5.67 -24.06 5.41
CA LYS A 245 6.46 -25.26 5.16
C LYS A 245 5.75 -26.54 5.61
N GLU A 246 5.06 -26.51 6.74
CA GLU A 246 4.27 -27.64 7.23
C GLU A 246 3.09 -27.95 6.30
N THR A 247 2.36 -26.91 5.88
CA THR A 247 1.23 -27.03 4.94
C THR A 247 1.68 -27.60 3.58
N GLU A 248 2.84 -27.16 3.09
CA GLU A 248 3.43 -27.68 1.85
C GLU A 248 3.82 -29.15 1.99
N ALA A 249 4.39 -29.54 3.13
CA ALA A 249 4.80 -30.92 3.39
C ALA A 249 3.59 -31.88 3.51
N GLU A 250 2.49 -31.42 4.10
CA GLU A 250 1.27 -32.22 4.27
C GLU A 250 0.50 -32.39 2.95
N ALA A 251 0.59 -31.41 2.05
CA ALA A 251 -0.20 -31.40 0.82
C ALA A 251 0.29 -32.38 -0.27
N GLU A 252 1.39 -33.12 -0.06
CA GLU A 252 2.05 -34.00 -1.05
C GLU A 252 2.28 -33.34 -2.42
N ILE A 253 2.40 -32.00 -2.44
CA ILE A 253 2.59 -31.22 -3.65
C ILE A 253 4.07 -31.25 -4.02
N THR A 254 4.37 -31.40 -5.31
CA THR A 254 5.71 -31.15 -5.81
C THR A 254 6.00 -29.65 -5.68
N VAL A 255 6.57 -29.25 -4.58
CA VAL A 255 6.86 -27.86 -4.27
C VAL A 255 7.97 -27.37 -5.17
N VAL A 256 7.68 -26.34 -5.95
CA VAL A 256 8.74 -25.52 -6.56
C VAL A 256 9.40 -24.77 -5.39
N SER A 257 10.71 -24.85 -5.25
CA SER A 257 11.44 -24.14 -4.20
C SER A 257 11.07 -22.64 -4.19
N PRO A 258 10.98 -22.02 -3.00
CA PRO A 258 10.71 -20.60 -2.92
C PRO A 258 11.75 -19.82 -3.71
N PHE A 259 11.34 -18.78 -4.41
CA PHE A 259 12.22 -17.92 -5.19
C PHE A 259 12.32 -16.52 -4.58
N GLY A 260 13.49 -15.91 -4.77
CA GLY A 260 13.72 -14.54 -4.30
C GLY A 260 12.76 -13.55 -4.94
N ALA A 261 12.25 -12.65 -4.14
CA ALA A 261 11.37 -11.56 -4.54
C ALA A 261 11.69 -10.31 -3.75
N THR A 262 11.20 -9.18 -4.22
CA THR A 262 11.24 -7.91 -3.50
C THR A 262 9.81 -7.41 -3.36
N GLY A 263 9.42 -7.08 -2.14
CA GLY A 263 8.15 -6.42 -1.84
C GLY A 263 8.32 -4.91 -1.92
N ASP A 264 7.61 -4.28 -2.83
CA ASP A 264 7.58 -2.83 -2.95
C ASP A 264 6.31 -2.31 -2.28
N THR A 265 6.46 -1.41 -1.33
CA THR A 265 5.33 -0.94 -0.53
C THR A 265 5.05 0.54 -0.77
N LEU A 266 3.81 0.91 -0.57
CA LEU A 266 3.36 2.28 -0.39
C LEU A 266 2.30 2.24 0.69
N GLU A 267 2.75 2.40 1.94
CA GLU A 267 1.95 2.16 3.13
C GLU A 267 1.37 3.44 3.71
N VAL A 268 0.20 3.32 4.31
CA VAL A 268 -0.54 4.45 4.86
C VAL A 268 -0.87 4.18 6.30
N LEU A 269 -0.52 5.11 7.16
CA LEU A 269 -0.92 5.14 8.56
C LEU A 269 -1.86 6.29 8.81
N GLN A 270 -2.83 6.09 9.71
CA GLN A 270 -3.68 7.18 10.20
C GLN A 270 -3.57 7.28 11.72
N TYR A 271 -3.34 8.49 12.21
CA TYR A 271 -3.13 8.75 13.64
C TYR A 271 -3.85 10.02 14.10
N TYR A 272 -4.65 9.89 15.12
CA TYR A 272 -5.29 10.99 15.85
C TYR A 272 -5.70 10.53 17.26
N ASP A 273 -6.10 11.45 18.14
CA ASP A 273 -6.46 11.17 19.53
C ASP A 273 -5.37 10.42 20.33
N GLY A 274 -4.10 10.61 19.94
CA GLY A 274 -2.99 9.96 20.60
C GLY A 274 -2.84 8.48 20.27
N LYS A 275 -3.51 7.96 19.23
CA LYS A 275 -3.53 6.55 18.85
C LYS A 275 -3.44 6.32 17.35
N LEU A 276 -2.86 5.20 16.97
CA LEU A 276 -2.92 4.67 15.60
C LEU A 276 -4.34 4.16 15.35
N GLN A 277 -4.97 4.67 14.30
CA GLN A 277 -6.36 4.38 13.93
C GLN A 277 -6.47 3.43 12.74
N ALA A 278 -5.48 3.49 11.85
CA ALA A 278 -5.43 2.60 10.71
C ALA A 278 -4.00 2.34 10.25
N MET A 279 -3.79 1.15 9.74
CA MET A 279 -2.58 0.71 9.07
C MET A 279 -2.98 0.02 7.76
N GLN A 280 -2.48 0.53 6.65
CA GLN A 280 -2.70 -0.04 5.33
C GLN A 280 -1.38 -0.53 4.78
N ILE A 281 -1.20 -1.83 4.78
CA ILE A 281 -0.03 -2.49 4.19
C ILE A 281 -0.40 -2.95 2.79
N ASN A 282 0.43 -2.57 1.84
CA ASN A 282 0.20 -2.91 0.44
C ASN A 282 1.53 -3.29 -0.19
N VAL A 283 1.69 -4.54 -0.50
CA VAL A 283 2.90 -5.07 -1.14
C VAL A 283 2.65 -5.33 -2.62
N TYR A 284 3.53 -4.83 -3.46
CA TYR A 284 3.66 -5.26 -4.85
C TYR A 284 4.92 -6.11 -4.99
N LEU A 285 4.79 -7.29 -5.57
CA LEU A 285 5.92 -8.20 -5.72
C LEU A 285 6.66 -7.97 -7.04
N SER A 286 7.92 -7.64 -6.91
CA SER A 286 8.88 -7.53 -7.99
C SER A 286 9.89 -8.68 -7.96
N GLY A 287 10.74 -8.74 -8.98
CA GLY A 287 11.86 -9.68 -9.03
C GLY A 287 12.85 -9.50 -7.87
N PRO A 288 13.74 -10.47 -7.68
CA PRO A 288 14.72 -10.40 -6.59
C PRO A 288 15.69 -9.24 -6.78
N ASN A 289 16.15 -8.69 -5.64
CA ASN A 289 17.15 -7.62 -5.57
C ASN A 289 16.74 -6.31 -6.29
N MET A 290 15.46 -6.03 -6.40
CA MET A 290 15.03 -4.74 -6.88
C MET A 290 15.44 -3.64 -5.89
N THR A 291 15.88 -2.52 -6.42
CA THR A 291 16.20 -1.31 -5.65
C THR A 291 15.19 -0.22 -5.95
N SER A 292 15.00 0.70 -5.01
CA SER A 292 14.08 1.80 -5.23
C SER A 292 14.43 2.61 -6.48
N PRO A 293 13.51 2.78 -7.42
CA PRO A 293 13.73 3.62 -8.58
C PRO A 293 13.79 5.11 -8.23
N TRP A 294 13.52 5.46 -6.98
CA TRP A 294 13.45 6.83 -6.48
C TRP A 294 14.75 7.33 -5.83
N LEU A 295 15.70 6.43 -5.57
CA LEU A 295 17.02 6.74 -4.99
C LEU A 295 18.03 7.14 -6.07
#